data_a92e555b6e86878f386504d31429cc20
#
_entry.id   a92e555b6e86878f386504d31429cc20
#
_cell.length_a   1.000
_cell.length_b   1.000
_cell.length_c   1.000
_cell.angle_alpha   90.00
_cell.angle_beta   90.00
_cell.angle_gamma   90.00
#
_symmetry.space_group_name_H-M   'P 1'
#
loop_
_entity.id
_entity.type
_entity.pdbx_description
1 polymer ?
#
loop_
_entity_poly.entity_id
_entity_poly.type
_entity_poly.pdbx_seq_one_letter_code
_entity_poly.pdbx_strand_id
1 'polypeptide(L)'
;SYPDKAFLSQWTNRIMDEYPNFNIVGEEWSVNPAITAYWQAGSHRHDDYDSALPSVMDFPLQAAVVEALSNDESWNSGFISVYETLATDFLYGDPNNLVIFPDNHDMSRIFTQLGHDKDKWNMAMTLLLTTRGIPQVFYGTEILMGNESSEDHGIIRSDFPGGWPSDNDKNAFTGHGLTDDERWAQQRVKGLLQLRKSHPLQFKGLLKHFAPENGVYTYIREVNVDSASGADKSNTNQSDKILVILNKKPVDLPLNKYAEVLSTHQTLTRVSDGISFKTTDTLSLPAMSASVFIVQ
;
A
#
# COMPACT_ATOMS: atom_id res chain seq x y z
N SER A 1 8.26 -13.07 -17.79
CA SER A 1 8.84 -12.36 -18.93
C SER A 1 7.96 -12.45 -20.15
N TYR A 2 7.91 -11.41 -20.95
CA TYR A 2 7.06 -11.30 -22.13
C TYR A 2 7.85 -11.72 -23.37
N PRO A 3 7.54 -12.87 -23.99
CA PRO A 3 8.41 -13.46 -25.00
C PRO A 3 8.43 -12.69 -26.32
N ASP A 4 7.35 -12.00 -26.67
CA ASP A 4 7.23 -11.23 -27.92
C ASP A 4 6.78 -9.80 -27.64
N LYS A 5 7.76 -8.87 -27.65
CA LYS A 5 7.53 -7.45 -27.42
C LYS A 5 6.60 -6.82 -28.47
N ALA A 6 6.75 -7.21 -29.73
CA ALA A 6 5.94 -6.64 -30.81
C ALA A 6 4.48 -7.06 -30.67
N PHE A 7 4.23 -8.33 -30.36
CA PHE A 7 2.88 -8.83 -30.10
C PHE A 7 2.26 -8.13 -28.90
N LEU A 8 2.97 -8.04 -27.78
CA LEU A 8 2.45 -7.42 -26.56
C LEU A 8 2.04 -5.97 -26.82
N SER A 9 2.92 -5.17 -27.43
CA SER A 9 2.63 -3.77 -27.74
C SER A 9 1.41 -3.63 -28.66
N GLN A 10 1.33 -4.42 -29.73
CA GLN A 10 0.20 -4.38 -30.66
C GLN A 10 -1.12 -4.80 -29.98
N TRP A 11 -1.09 -5.88 -29.20
CA TRP A 11 -2.25 -6.39 -28.49
C TRP A 11 -2.78 -5.38 -27.46
N THR A 12 -1.88 -4.82 -26.66
CA THR A 12 -2.25 -3.84 -25.63
C THR A 12 -2.81 -2.56 -26.25
N ASN A 13 -2.12 -1.99 -27.24
CA ASN A 13 -2.60 -0.79 -27.95
C ASN A 13 -3.98 -1.03 -28.55
N ARG A 14 -4.21 -2.19 -29.20
CA ARG A 14 -5.51 -2.50 -29.82
C ARG A 14 -6.65 -2.52 -28.79
N ILE A 15 -6.41 -3.07 -27.59
CA ILE A 15 -7.42 -3.09 -26.52
C ILE A 15 -7.64 -1.68 -25.95
N MET A 16 -6.58 -0.94 -25.70
CA MET A 16 -6.67 0.40 -25.12
C MET A 16 -7.28 1.41 -26.08
N ASP A 17 -7.10 1.26 -27.40
CA ASP A 17 -7.75 2.07 -28.42
C ASP A 17 -9.27 1.83 -28.46
N GLU A 18 -9.69 0.57 -28.32
CA GLU A 18 -11.11 0.21 -28.32
C GLU A 18 -11.80 0.48 -26.97
N TYR A 19 -11.05 0.30 -25.86
CA TYR A 19 -11.55 0.46 -24.50
C TYR A 19 -10.62 1.37 -23.66
N PRO A 20 -10.61 2.69 -23.86
CA PRO A 20 -9.63 3.60 -23.26
C PRO A 20 -9.72 3.70 -21.74
N ASN A 21 -10.81 3.25 -21.13
CA ASN A 21 -10.98 3.19 -19.67
C ASN A 21 -10.74 1.79 -19.10
N PHE A 22 -10.30 0.83 -19.91
CA PHE A 22 -9.93 -0.49 -19.47
C PHE A 22 -8.53 -0.46 -18.84
N ASN A 23 -8.28 -1.30 -17.87
CA ASN A 23 -6.93 -1.45 -17.32
C ASN A 23 -6.40 -2.86 -17.60
N ILE A 24 -5.13 -2.94 -18.00
CA ILE A 24 -4.40 -4.19 -18.19
C ILE A 24 -3.22 -4.16 -17.26
N VAL A 25 -3.05 -5.20 -16.45
CA VAL A 25 -1.91 -5.33 -15.55
C VAL A 25 -0.93 -6.38 -16.09
N GLY A 26 0.34 -6.01 -16.17
CA GLY A 26 1.43 -6.93 -16.50
C GLY A 26 2.05 -7.49 -15.23
N GLU A 27 2.35 -8.78 -15.24
CA GLU A 27 3.08 -9.43 -14.16
C GLU A 27 4.54 -9.66 -14.59
N GLU A 28 5.43 -8.77 -14.14
CA GLU A 28 6.88 -8.95 -14.21
C GLU A 28 7.39 -9.22 -12.80
N TRP A 29 7.71 -10.47 -12.49
CA TRP A 29 8.16 -10.88 -11.16
C TRP A 29 9.63 -10.51 -10.96
N SER A 30 9.87 -9.24 -10.75
CA SER A 30 11.20 -8.71 -10.43
C SER A 30 11.12 -7.77 -9.23
N VAL A 31 12.06 -7.90 -8.32
CA VAL A 31 12.22 -6.95 -7.19
C VAL A 31 13.05 -5.72 -7.58
N ASN A 32 13.55 -5.67 -8.80
CA ASN A 32 14.27 -4.51 -9.33
C ASN A 32 13.30 -3.54 -10.01
N PRO A 33 13.10 -2.31 -9.46
CA PRO A 33 12.15 -1.37 -10.02
C PRO A 33 12.45 -0.96 -11.47
N ALA A 34 13.72 -0.95 -11.90
CA ALA A 34 14.06 -0.63 -13.28
C ALA A 34 13.58 -1.71 -14.27
N ILE A 35 13.57 -2.98 -13.86
CA ILE A 35 13.06 -4.08 -14.68
C ILE A 35 11.54 -4.03 -14.73
N THR A 36 10.88 -3.84 -13.59
CA THR A 36 9.43 -3.76 -13.50
C THR A 36 8.89 -2.54 -14.25
N ALA A 37 9.49 -1.37 -14.04
CA ALA A 37 9.09 -0.12 -14.71
C ALA A 37 9.22 -0.19 -16.23
N TYR A 38 10.18 -0.95 -16.75
CA TYR A 38 10.38 -1.11 -18.20
C TYR A 38 9.09 -1.52 -18.93
N TRP A 39 8.22 -2.27 -18.28
CA TRP A 39 7.01 -2.80 -18.87
C TRP A 39 5.78 -1.87 -18.74
N GLN A 40 5.82 -0.82 -17.92
CA GLN A 40 4.71 0.13 -17.87
C GLN A 40 4.79 1.14 -19.02
N ALA A 41 3.66 1.49 -19.61
CA ALA A 41 3.55 2.54 -20.62
C ALA A 41 4.11 3.88 -20.10
N GLY A 42 4.84 4.59 -20.96
CA GLY A 42 5.38 5.92 -20.63
C GLY A 42 6.54 5.92 -19.63
N SER A 43 7.08 4.76 -19.22
CA SER A 43 8.23 4.68 -18.32
C SER A 43 9.52 5.19 -18.97
N HIS A 44 10.49 5.60 -18.15
CA HIS A 44 11.81 5.99 -18.63
C HIS A 44 12.63 4.75 -19.04
N ARG A 45 12.97 4.65 -20.33
CA ARG A 45 13.68 3.52 -20.95
C ARG A 45 14.89 4.00 -21.72
N HIS A 46 15.78 3.06 -22.03
CA HIS A 46 16.98 3.29 -22.83
C HIS A 46 16.80 2.87 -24.30
N ASP A 47 15.63 2.32 -24.66
CA ASP A 47 15.25 1.94 -26.02
C ASP A 47 13.88 2.55 -26.39
N ASP A 48 13.47 2.40 -27.65
CA ASP A 48 12.22 2.94 -28.17
C ASP A 48 11.01 2.02 -27.95
N TYR A 49 11.16 0.92 -27.20
CA TYR A 49 10.08 -0.02 -26.97
C TYR A 49 9.05 0.53 -25.98
N ASP A 50 7.78 0.44 -26.31
CA ASP A 50 6.65 0.66 -25.41
C ASP A 50 5.68 -0.51 -25.44
N SER A 51 5.43 -1.14 -24.30
CA SER A 51 4.46 -2.22 -24.16
C SER A 51 3.01 -1.74 -24.24
N ALA A 52 2.79 -0.44 -24.04
CA ALA A 52 1.49 0.19 -23.83
C ALA A 52 0.69 -0.35 -22.62
N LEU A 53 1.32 -1.13 -21.72
CA LEU A 53 0.65 -1.61 -20.51
C LEU A 53 0.39 -0.46 -19.55
N PRO A 54 -0.85 -0.13 -19.21
CA PRO A 54 -1.14 0.96 -18.29
C PRO A 54 -0.66 0.66 -16.86
N SER A 55 -0.58 -0.62 -16.49
CA SER A 55 -0.23 -1.04 -15.14
C SER A 55 0.68 -2.26 -15.14
N VAL A 56 1.52 -2.35 -14.11
CA VAL A 56 2.32 -3.54 -13.76
C VAL A 56 2.21 -3.82 -12.26
N MET A 57 2.46 -5.07 -11.86
CA MET A 57 2.47 -5.46 -10.45
C MET A 57 3.77 -4.97 -9.78
N ASP A 58 3.64 -4.36 -8.60
CA ASP A 58 4.75 -3.75 -7.86
C ASP A 58 5.41 -4.74 -6.90
N PHE A 59 6.08 -5.73 -7.48
CA PHE A 59 6.90 -6.67 -6.70
C PHE A 59 8.05 -6.00 -5.93
N PRO A 60 8.69 -4.92 -6.47
CA PRO A 60 9.67 -4.18 -5.69
C PRO A 60 9.15 -3.66 -4.36
N LEU A 61 7.98 -3.04 -4.34
CA LEU A 61 7.39 -2.52 -3.10
C LEU A 61 6.97 -3.65 -2.14
N GLN A 62 6.39 -4.74 -2.66
CA GLN A 62 6.04 -5.90 -1.85
C GLN A 62 7.27 -6.46 -1.12
N ALA A 63 8.36 -6.70 -1.85
CA ALA A 63 9.61 -7.20 -1.28
C ALA A 63 10.21 -6.22 -0.25
N ALA A 64 10.18 -4.92 -0.56
CA ALA A 64 10.68 -3.88 0.34
C ALA A 64 9.89 -3.79 1.65
N VAL A 65 8.57 -4.01 1.60
CA VAL A 65 7.72 -4.05 2.80
C VAL A 65 8.06 -5.25 3.69
N VAL A 66 8.22 -6.42 3.10
CA VAL A 66 8.61 -7.63 3.84
C VAL A 66 10.00 -7.46 4.45
N GLU A 67 10.97 -6.96 3.68
CA GLU A 67 12.33 -6.64 4.15
C GLU A 67 12.27 -5.66 5.32
N ALA A 68 11.54 -4.56 5.15
CA ALA A 68 11.41 -3.52 6.16
C ALA A 68 10.88 -4.05 7.49
N LEU A 69 9.93 -4.97 7.48
CA LEU A 69 9.26 -5.45 8.69
C LEU A 69 9.87 -6.74 9.27
N SER A 70 10.70 -7.45 8.49
CA SER A 70 11.38 -8.65 8.95
C SER A 70 12.73 -8.36 9.61
N ASN A 71 13.39 -7.27 9.20
CA ASN A 71 14.74 -6.94 9.63
C ASN A 71 14.78 -5.70 10.55
N ASP A 72 15.82 -5.61 11.36
CA ASP A 72 16.10 -4.45 12.19
C ASP A 72 16.57 -3.25 11.35
N GLU A 73 16.38 -2.06 11.89
CA GLU A 73 16.85 -0.83 11.28
C GLU A 73 18.37 -0.78 11.24
N SER A 74 18.93 -0.60 10.04
CA SER A 74 20.35 -0.38 9.82
C SER A 74 20.57 0.58 8.65
N TRP A 75 21.82 0.73 8.21
CA TRP A 75 22.15 1.56 7.06
C TRP A 75 21.46 1.10 5.75
N ASN A 76 21.22 -0.18 5.57
CA ASN A 76 20.68 -0.80 4.35
C ASN A 76 19.55 -1.80 4.63
N SER A 77 18.93 -1.78 5.78
CA SER A 77 17.80 -2.63 6.13
C SER A 77 16.77 -1.88 6.97
N GLY A 78 15.59 -2.45 7.09
CA GLY A 78 14.47 -1.81 7.76
C GLY A 78 13.71 -0.86 6.82
N PHE A 79 13.14 0.21 7.34
CA PHE A 79 12.33 1.14 6.55
C PHE A 79 13.06 1.84 5.41
N ILE A 80 14.39 1.83 5.41
CA ILE A 80 15.18 2.36 4.30
C ILE A 80 14.86 1.64 2.99
N SER A 81 14.55 0.33 3.02
CA SER A 81 14.18 -0.43 1.83
C SER A 81 12.90 0.11 1.17
N VAL A 82 11.89 0.46 1.96
CA VAL A 82 10.65 1.08 1.45
C VAL A 82 10.92 2.48 0.93
N TYR A 83 11.70 3.28 1.68
CA TYR A 83 12.07 4.63 1.30
C TYR A 83 12.78 4.67 -0.06
N GLU A 84 13.81 3.84 -0.23
CA GLU A 84 14.59 3.76 -1.48
C GLU A 84 13.75 3.24 -2.64
N THR A 85 12.88 2.24 -2.40
CA THR A 85 11.97 1.73 -3.44
C THR A 85 11.02 2.81 -3.93
N LEU A 86 10.35 3.55 -3.04
CA LEU A 86 9.47 4.65 -3.42
C LEU A 86 10.23 5.83 -4.06
N ALA A 87 11.49 6.05 -3.69
CA ALA A 87 12.34 7.05 -4.33
C ALA A 87 12.63 6.74 -5.81
N THR A 88 12.44 5.50 -6.26
CA THR A 88 12.57 5.10 -7.67
C THR A 88 11.30 5.31 -8.50
N ASP A 89 10.24 5.87 -7.93
CA ASP A 89 8.96 6.08 -8.63
C ASP A 89 9.08 6.89 -9.93
N PHE A 90 10.14 7.70 -10.07
CA PHE A 90 10.43 8.43 -11.31
C PHE A 90 10.73 7.53 -12.52
N LEU A 91 11.02 6.25 -12.31
CA LEU A 91 11.25 5.29 -13.40
C LEU A 91 9.95 4.90 -14.11
N TYR A 92 8.82 4.96 -13.40
CA TYR A 92 7.50 4.57 -13.90
C TYR A 92 6.84 5.71 -14.69
N GLY A 93 6.02 5.34 -15.66
CA GLY A 93 5.20 6.33 -16.38
C GLY A 93 4.09 6.90 -15.50
N ASP A 94 3.47 6.05 -14.67
CA ASP A 94 2.47 6.43 -13.68
C ASP A 94 2.55 5.52 -12.45
N PRO A 95 3.25 5.93 -11.39
CA PRO A 95 3.34 5.13 -10.16
C PRO A 95 2.00 4.98 -9.42
N ASN A 96 1.02 5.87 -9.65
CA ASN A 96 -0.31 5.72 -9.07
C ASN A 96 -1.14 4.61 -9.75
N ASN A 97 -0.73 4.15 -10.92
CA ASN A 97 -1.38 3.05 -11.64
C ASN A 97 -0.65 1.70 -11.49
N LEU A 98 0.30 1.58 -10.58
CA LEU A 98 0.90 0.30 -10.23
C LEU A 98 -0.06 -0.52 -9.37
N VAL A 99 -0.15 -1.83 -9.62
CA VAL A 99 -0.88 -2.74 -8.71
C VAL A 99 0.01 -3.09 -7.54
N ILE A 100 -0.34 -2.59 -6.36
CA ILE A 100 0.35 -2.86 -5.10
C ILE A 100 -0.40 -3.93 -4.31
N PHE A 101 0.32 -4.82 -3.67
CA PHE A 101 -0.27 -5.99 -3.00
C PHE A 101 0.61 -6.47 -1.84
N PRO A 102 0.02 -7.01 -0.77
CA PRO A 102 0.78 -7.62 0.32
C PRO A 102 1.28 -9.02 -0.03
N ASP A 103 0.44 -9.78 -0.70
CA ASP A 103 0.63 -11.15 -1.14
C ASP A 103 -0.26 -11.46 -2.35
N ASN A 104 -0.06 -12.62 -2.95
CA ASN A 104 -0.91 -13.13 -4.02
C ASN A 104 -0.99 -14.67 -3.96
N HIS A 105 -1.63 -15.28 -4.96
CA HIS A 105 -1.84 -16.73 -5.04
C HIS A 105 -0.58 -17.55 -5.38
N ASP A 106 0.52 -16.89 -5.77
CA ASP A 106 1.77 -17.52 -6.18
C ASP A 106 2.93 -17.33 -5.18
N MET A 107 2.67 -16.68 -4.05
CA MET A 107 3.63 -16.47 -2.97
C MET A 107 3.02 -16.76 -1.61
N SER A 108 3.86 -17.00 -0.61
CA SER A 108 3.42 -17.13 0.78
C SER A 108 2.57 -15.94 1.23
N ARG A 109 1.54 -16.21 2.04
CA ARG A 109 0.69 -15.18 2.65
C ARG A 109 1.52 -14.19 3.44
N ILE A 110 1.19 -12.91 3.38
CA ILE A 110 1.93 -11.87 4.10
C ILE A 110 2.00 -12.13 5.60
N PHE A 111 0.95 -12.67 6.19
CA PHE A 111 0.94 -13.02 7.61
C PHE A 111 2.00 -14.07 7.94
N THR A 112 2.19 -15.08 7.08
CA THR A 112 3.25 -16.08 7.20
C THR A 112 4.63 -15.47 6.95
N GLN A 113 4.80 -14.65 5.90
CA GLN A 113 6.07 -13.98 5.59
C GLN A 113 6.57 -13.12 6.76
N LEU A 114 5.65 -12.54 7.54
CA LEU A 114 5.95 -11.70 8.70
C LEU A 114 5.99 -12.48 10.04
N GLY A 115 6.07 -13.83 9.97
CA GLY A 115 6.21 -14.68 11.15
C GLY A 115 4.94 -14.76 12.02
N HIS A 116 3.77 -14.60 11.44
CA HIS A 116 2.46 -14.59 12.12
C HIS A 116 2.36 -13.46 13.17
N ASP A 117 3.09 -12.38 12.98
CA ASP A 117 3.07 -11.21 13.84
C ASP A 117 1.99 -10.22 13.37
N LYS A 118 0.98 -10.04 14.21
CA LYS A 118 -0.17 -9.16 13.94
C LYS A 118 0.22 -7.69 13.80
N ASP A 119 1.19 -7.23 14.56
CA ASP A 119 1.60 -5.82 14.54
C ASP A 119 2.41 -5.51 13.27
N LYS A 120 3.29 -6.40 12.86
CA LYS A 120 3.97 -6.33 11.56
C LYS A 120 2.97 -6.38 10.41
N TRP A 121 2.00 -7.29 10.46
CA TRP A 121 0.93 -7.35 9.47
C TRP A 121 0.13 -6.03 9.39
N ASN A 122 -0.22 -5.44 10.54
CA ASN A 122 -0.90 -4.15 10.59
C ASN A 122 -0.08 -3.03 9.94
N MET A 123 1.23 -3.01 10.17
CA MET A 123 2.13 -2.05 9.55
C MET A 123 2.20 -2.25 8.04
N ALA A 124 2.33 -3.50 7.55
CA ALA A 124 2.32 -3.84 6.14
C ALA A 124 1.01 -3.40 5.45
N MET A 125 -0.13 -3.78 6.00
CA MET A 125 -1.44 -3.44 5.46
C MET A 125 -1.69 -1.93 5.49
N THR A 126 -1.27 -1.24 6.56
CA THR A 126 -1.39 0.21 6.63
C THR A 126 -0.56 0.88 5.53
N LEU A 127 0.71 0.49 5.35
CA LEU A 127 1.56 1.02 4.31
C LEU A 127 0.95 0.78 2.92
N LEU A 128 0.65 -0.47 2.58
CA LEU A 128 0.14 -0.84 1.26
C LEU A 128 -1.23 -0.20 0.94
N LEU A 129 -2.11 -0.07 1.93
CA LEU A 129 -3.42 0.55 1.72
C LEU A 129 -3.42 2.07 1.79
N THR A 130 -2.30 2.71 2.17
CA THR A 130 -2.22 4.18 2.25
C THR A 130 -1.15 4.80 1.36
N THR A 131 -0.24 4.01 0.78
CA THR A 131 0.74 4.49 -0.21
C THR A 131 0.10 4.75 -1.59
N ARG A 132 0.92 5.07 -2.59
CA ARG A 132 0.52 5.23 -3.99
C ARG A 132 0.19 3.87 -4.63
N GLY A 133 -0.52 3.86 -5.75
CA GLY A 133 -0.90 2.66 -6.50
C GLY A 133 -2.32 2.18 -6.24
N ILE A 134 -2.70 1.13 -6.95
CA ILE A 134 -4.01 0.45 -6.89
C ILE A 134 -3.86 -0.78 -5.99
N PRO A 135 -4.44 -0.81 -4.78
CA PRO A 135 -4.28 -1.94 -3.89
C PRO A 135 -5.08 -3.16 -4.36
N GLN A 136 -4.40 -4.29 -4.43
CA GLN A 136 -4.99 -5.61 -4.61
C GLN A 136 -4.83 -6.38 -3.30
N VAL A 137 -5.93 -6.84 -2.73
CA VAL A 137 -5.94 -7.67 -1.51
C VAL A 137 -6.36 -9.07 -1.91
N PHE A 138 -5.47 -10.04 -1.73
CA PHE A 138 -5.80 -11.44 -1.97
C PHE A 138 -6.77 -11.92 -0.88
N TYR A 139 -7.79 -12.70 -1.24
CA TYR A 139 -8.82 -13.15 -0.30
C TYR A 139 -8.21 -13.85 0.91
N GLY A 140 -8.73 -13.56 2.09
CA GLY A 140 -8.27 -14.12 3.35
C GLY A 140 -7.10 -13.36 3.99
N THR A 141 -6.39 -12.50 3.27
CA THR A 141 -5.35 -11.64 3.85
C THR A 141 -5.94 -10.73 4.92
N GLU A 142 -7.17 -10.24 4.72
CA GLU A 142 -7.91 -9.39 5.66
C GLU A 142 -8.32 -10.08 6.96
N ILE A 143 -8.25 -11.41 7.03
CA ILE A 143 -8.54 -12.20 8.22
C ILE A 143 -7.34 -13.03 8.70
N LEU A 144 -6.13 -12.57 8.41
CA LEU A 144 -4.87 -13.19 8.84
C LEU A 144 -4.67 -14.65 8.35
N MET A 145 -5.23 -15.03 7.19
CA MET A 145 -4.93 -16.34 6.63
C MET A 145 -3.43 -16.48 6.37
N GLY A 146 -2.85 -17.59 6.87
CA GLY A 146 -1.47 -17.99 6.67
C GLY A 146 -1.37 -19.26 5.85
N ASN A 147 -0.14 -19.70 5.58
CA ASN A 147 0.16 -20.96 4.90
C ASN A 147 1.12 -21.85 5.70
N GLU A 148 1.18 -21.67 7.03
CA GLU A 148 1.93 -22.50 7.98
C GLU A 148 3.38 -22.81 7.53
N SER A 149 4.04 -21.82 6.90
CA SER A 149 5.38 -21.94 6.31
C SER A 149 5.50 -22.96 5.18
N SER A 150 4.39 -23.37 4.57
CA SER A 150 4.36 -24.26 3.41
C SER A 150 4.35 -23.43 2.11
N GLU A 151 5.20 -23.81 1.17
CA GLU A 151 5.20 -23.28 -0.20
C GLU A 151 4.21 -24.00 -1.13
N ASP A 152 3.40 -24.93 -0.59
CA ASP A 152 2.37 -25.63 -1.35
C ASP A 152 1.25 -24.67 -1.76
N HIS A 153 1.05 -24.52 -3.06
CA HIS A 153 0.03 -23.63 -3.63
C HIS A 153 -1.39 -24.04 -3.22
N GLY A 154 -1.65 -25.30 -2.94
CA GLY A 154 -2.94 -25.77 -2.42
C GLY A 154 -3.23 -25.20 -1.03
N ILE A 155 -2.19 -25.04 -0.20
CA ILE A 155 -2.31 -24.43 1.14
C ILE A 155 -2.42 -22.91 1.03
N ILE A 156 -1.59 -22.28 0.20
CA ILE A 156 -1.67 -20.83 -0.06
C ILE A 156 -3.06 -20.42 -0.56
N ARG A 157 -3.67 -21.27 -1.39
CA ARG A 157 -4.98 -21.06 -2.04
C ARG A 157 -6.13 -21.80 -1.35
N SER A 158 -5.97 -22.13 -0.05
CA SER A 158 -7.04 -22.76 0.73
C SER A 158 -8.32 -21.94 0.73
N ASP A 159 -9.46 -22.60 0.89
CA ASP A 159 -10.79 -22.01 0.79
C ASP A 159 -10.98 -20.87 1.81
N PHE A 160 -11.71 -19.84 1.38
CA PHE A 160 -12.10 -18.74 2.27
C PHE A 160 -13.19 -19.22 3.24
N PRO A 161 -13.02 -19.01 4.56
CA PRO A 161 -14.00 -19.46 5.54
C PRO A 161 -15.38 -18.84 5.36
N GLY A 162 -16.40 -19.63 5.15
CA GLY A 162 -17.78 -19.21 4.87
C GLY A 162 -18.10 -19.13 3.38
N GLY A 163 -17.20 -19.55 2.48
CA GLY A 163 -17.42 -19.64 1.04
C GLY A 163 -18.34 -20.79 0.62
N TRP A 164 -18.44 -21.82 1.46
CA TRP A 164 -19.21 -23.03 1.17
C TRP A 164 -20.33 -23.28 2.17
N PRO A 165 -21.46 -23.90 1.76
CA PRO A 165 -22.55 -24.22 2.67
C PRO A 165 -22.19 -25.16 3.84
N SER A 166 -21.07 -25.90 3.71
CA SER A 166 -20.52 -26.80 4.72
C SER A 166 -19.67 -26.09 5.77
N ASP A 167 -19.35 -24.82 5.61
CA ASP A 167 -18.49 -24.04 6.52
C ASP A 167 -19.25 -23.64 7.80
N ASN A 168 -19.54 -24.63 8.64
CA ASN A 168 -20.35 -24.44 9.84
C ASN A 168 -19.54 -23.87 11.02
N ASP A 169 -18.24 -24.17 11.08
CA ASP A 169 -17.40 -23.83 12.23
C ASP A 169 -16.81 -22.41 12.14
N LYS A 170 -16.59 -21.92 10.91
CA LYS A 170 -15.99 -20.61 10.69
C LYS A 170 -16.59 -19.93 9.45
N ASN A 171 -17.03 -18.68 9.61
CA ASN A 171 -17.61 -17.89 8.53
C ASN A 171 -17.20 -16.43 8.66
N ALA A 172 -16.33 -15.96 7.78
CA ALA A 172 -15.79 -14.60 7.81
C ALA A 172 -16.81 -13.53 7.39
N PHE A 173 -17.88 -13.89 6.67
CA PHE A 173 -18.95 -12.94 6.31
C PHE A 173 -19.85 -12.59 7.50
N THR A 174 -20.10 -13.56 8.36
CA THR A 174 -20.94 -13.38 9.56
C THR A 174 -20.12 -13.08 10.81
N GLY A 175 -18.83 -13.32 10.79
CA GLY A 175 -17.93 -13.26 11.95
C GLY A 175 -18.01 -14.47 12.88
N HIS A 176 -18.84 -15.50 12.54
CA HIS A 176 -18.92 -16.72 13.34
C HIS A 176 -17.58 -17.48 13.30
N GLY A 177 -17.11 -17.93 14.47
CA GLY A 177 -15.87 -18.71 14.60
C GLY A 177 -14.57 -17.92 14.32
N LEU A 178 -14.62 -16.64 13.96
CA LEU A 178 -13.41 -15.82 13.89
C LEU A 178 -12.85 -15.55 15.30
N THR A 179 -11.54 -15.56 15.41
CA THR A 179 -10.83 -15.08 16.60
C THR A 179 -10.96 -13.54 16.74
N ASP A 180 -10.62 -13.01 17.90
CA ASP A 180 -10.63 -11.55 18.11
C ASP A 180 -9.62 -10.83 17.19
N ASP A 181 -8.47 -11.45 16.94
CA ASP A 181 -7.44 -10.89 16.05
C ASP A 181 -7.89 -10.90 14.58
N GLU A 182 -8.57 -11.94 14.12
CA GLU A 182 -9.14 -11.98 12.76
C GLU A 182 -10.25 -10.96 12.56
N ARG A 183 -11.13 -10.79 13.53
CA ARG A 183 -12.15 -9.73 13.50
C ARG A 183 -11.52 -8.35 13.50
N TRP A 184 -10.52 -8.13 14.34
CA TRP A 184 -9.78 -6.87 14.40
C TRP A 184 -9.10 -6.57 13.06
N ALA A 185 -8.43 -7.55 12.45
CA ALA A 185 -7.75 -7.40 11.16
C ALA A 185 -8.74 -7.03 10.04
N GLN A 186 -9.88 -7.72 9.97
CA GLN A 186 -10.94 -7.43 9.01
C GLN A 186 -11.46 -5.98 9.16
N GLN A 187 -11.71 -5.54 10.39
CA GLN A 187 -12.15 -4.17 10.65
C GLN A 187 -11.05 -3.14 10.30
N ARG A 188 -9.78 -3.48 10.55
CA ARG A 188 -8.65 -2.63 10.19
C ARG A 188 -8.55 -2.40 8.68
N VAL A 189 -8.61 -3.48 7.89
CA VAL A 189 -8.61 -3.39 6.42
C VAL A 189 -9.82 -2.61 5.92
N LYS A 190 -11.01 -2.90 6.44
CA LYS A 190 -12.23 -2.17 6.11
C LYS A 190 -12.09 -0.67 6.36
N GLY A 191 -11.54 -0.26 7.52
CA GLY A 191 -11.32 1.14 7.85
C GLY A 191 -10.37 1.84 6.89
N LEU A 192 -9.25 1.20 6.54
CA LEU A 192 -8.28 1.74 5.58
C LEU A 192 -8.86 1.87 4.16
N LEU A 193 -9.65 0.88 3.70
CA LEU A 193 -10.33 0.95 2.41
C LEU A 193 -11.42 2.04 2.38
N GLN A 194 -12.14 2.22 3.49
CA GLN A 194 -13.10 3.32 3.63
C GLN A 194 -12.41 4.69 3.60
N LEU A 195 -11.25 4.83 4.24
CA LEU A 195 -10.44 6.04 4.17
C LEU A 195 -10.05 6.35 2.71
N ARG A 196 -9.55 5.36 1.96
CA ARG A 196 -9.24 5.54 0.52
C ARG A 196 -10.47 5.98 -0.27
N LYS A 197 -11.62 5.37 -0.01
CA LYS A 197 -12.88 5.70 -0.70
C LYS A 197 -13.36 7.11 -0.39
N SER A 198 -13.17 7.60 0.82
CA SER A 198 -13.59 8.95 1.24
C SER A 198 -12.60 10.05 0.85
N HIS A 199 -11.34 9.72 0.52
CA HIS A 199 -10.28 10.65 0.16
C HIS A 199 -9.63 10.30 -1.20
N PRO A 200 -10.40 10.10 -2.28
CA PRO A 200 -9.87 9.57 -3.54
C PRO A 200 -8.84 10.50 -4.20
N LEU A 201 -8.94 11.82 -4.00
CA LEU A 201 -8.02 12.79 -4.57
C LEU A 201 -6.64 12.72 -3.92
N GLN A 202 -6.57 12.51 -2.60
CA GLN A 202 -5.31 12.35 -1.88
C GLN A 202 -4.61 11.07 -2.31
N PHE A 203 -5.35 9.96 -2.45
CA PHE A 203 -4.78 8.66 -2.85
C PHE A 203 -4.41 8.55 -4.34
N LYS A 204 -4.96 9.42 -5.19
CA LYS A 204 -4.51 9.63 -6.58
C LYS A 204 -3.49 10.76 -6.71
N GLY A 205 -3.25 11.51 -5.66
CA GLY A 205 -2.39 12.67 -5.62
C GLY A 205 -0.93 12.35 -5.31
N LEU A 206 -0.26 13.31 -4.71
CA LEU A 206 1.16 13.23 -4.41
C LEU A 206 1.44 12.39 -3.16
N LEU A 207 2.53 11.66 -3.19
CA LEU A 207 3.14 11.06 -2.03
C LEU A 207 4.43 11.83 -1.73
N LYS A 208 4.51 12.41 -0.52
CA LYS A 208 5.74 12.98 0.02
C LYS A 208 6.17 12.16 1.22
N HIS A 209 7.41 11.74 1.26
CA HIS A 209 7.91 10.90 2.33
C HIS A 209 9.23 11.42 2.91
N PHE A 210 9.49 11.07 4.14
CA PHE A 210 10.66 11.49 4.89
C PHE A 210 11.62 10.31 5.05
N ALA A 211 12.92 10.58 4.99
CA ALA A 211 13.92 9.55 5.25
C ALA A 211 13.66 8.91 6.63
N PRO A 212 13.71 7.56 6.74
CA PRO A 212 13.50 6.88 8.01
C PRO A 212 14.55 7.28 9.03
N GLU A 213 14.13 7.48 10.27
CA GLU A 213 15.03 7.85 11.36
C GLU A 213 14.58 7.16 12.66
N ASN A 214 15.52 6.53 13.37
CA ASN A 214 15.27 5.88 14.66
C ASN A 214 14.11 4.86 14.65
N GLY A 215 13.90 4.16 13.54
CA GLY A 215 12.81 3.18 13.37
C GLY A 215 11.45 3.81 13.12
N VAL A 216 11.41 5.08 12.73
CA VAL A 216 10.19 5.80 12.33
C VAL A 216 10.25 6.09 10.83
N TYR A 217 9.18 5.74 10.12
CA TYR A 217 8.97 6.11 8.74
C TYR A 217 7.66 6.89 8.59
N THR A 218 7.74 8.05 7.97
CA THR A 218 6.60 8.97 7.83
C THR A 218 6.41 9.38 6.38
N TYR A 219 5.18 9.43 5.94
CA TYR A 219 4.81 9.99 4.65
C TYR A 219 3.44 10.67 4.70
N ILE A 220 3.18 11.51 3.71
CA ILE A 220 1.92 12.23 3.57
C ILE A 220 1.34 12.04 2.18
N ARG A 221 0.01 11.93 2.10
CA ARG A 221 -0.74 11.95 0.86
C ARG A 221 -1.48 13.27 0.76
N GLU A 222 -1.32 13.96 -0.36
CA GLU A 222 -1.98 15.23 -0.62
C GLU A 222 -2.48 15.32 -2.07
N VAL A 223 -3.43 16.19 -2.31
CA VAL A 223 -3.99 16.41 -3.65
C VAL A 223 -2.91 17.01 -4.57
N ASN A 224 -2.78 16.48 -5.78
CA ASN A 224 -1.99 17.13 -6.81
C ASN A 224 -2.82 18.28 -7.43
N VAL A 225 -2.54 19.51 -7.05
CA VAL A 225 -3.26 20.70 -7.51
C VAL A 225 -3.17 20.91 -9.03
N ASP A 226 -2.07 20.49 -9.64
CA ASP A 226 -1.86 20.64 -11.09
C ASP A 226 -2.77 19.69 -11.89
N SER A 227 -3.10 18.53 -11.33
CA SER A 227 -4.01 17.54 -11.93
C SER A 227 -5.49 17.82 -11.61
N ALA A 228 -5.78 18.67 -10.63
CA ALA A 228 -7.13 18.92 -10.12
C ALA A 228 -7.94 19.96 -10.90
N SER A 229 -7.45 20.44 -12.03
CA SER A 229 -8.09 21.51 -12.84
C SER A 229 -9.49 21.15 -13.41
N GLY A 230 -9.99 19.95 -13.20
CA GLY A 230 -11.34 19.48 -13.55
C GLY A 230 -12.14 18.87 -12.41
N ALA A 231 -11.59 18.85 -11.18
CA ALA A 231 -12.28 18.25 -10.04
C ALA A 231 -13.42 19.15 -9.52
N ASP A 232 -14.53 18.52 -9.19
CA ASP A 232 -15.69 19.17 -8.60
C ASP A 232 -15.30 19.88 -7.29
N LYS A 233 -15.26 21.21 -7.32
CA LYS A 233 -14.90 22.08 -6.18
C LYS A 233 -15.88 21.99 -5.00
N SER A 234 -16.97 21.24 -5.13
CA SER A 234 -17.94 20.99 -4.05
C SER A 234 -17.47 19.94 -3.03
N ASN A 235 -16.38 19.22 -3.29
CA ASN A 235 -15.87 18.22 -2.37
C ASN A 235 -15.10 18.91 -1.22
N THR A 236 -15.68 18.90 -0.02
CA THR A 236 -15.17 19.59 1.19
C THR A 236 -13.82 19.09 1.68
N ASN A 237 -13.36 17.92 1.22
CA ASN A 237 -12.13 17.27 1.68
C ASN A 237 -10.90 17.54 0.75
N GLN A 238 -10.97 18.53 -0.13
CA GLN A 238 -9.86 18.83 -1.06
C GLN A 238 -8.60 19.35 -0.36
N SER A 239 -8.74 20.01 0.77
CA SER A 239 -7.62 20.54 1.55
C SER A 239 -7.02 19.53 2.52
N ASP A 240 -7.71 18.43 2.77
CA ASP A 240 -7.27 17.41 3.72
C ASP A 240 -6.01 16.71 3.21
N LYS A 241 -5.13 16.36 4.13
CA LYS A 241 -3.99 15.49 3.86
C LYS A 241 -4.10 14.23 4.71
N ILE A 242 -3.47 13.17 4.26
CA ILE A 242 -3.37 11.92 5.03
C ILE A 242 -1.93 11.75 5.47
N LEU A 243 -1.67 11.88 6.77
CA LEU A 243 -0.36 11.62 7.36
C LEU A 243 -0.32 10.19 7.88
N VAL A 244 0.75 9.47 7.54
CA VAL A 244 0.99 8.09 7.99
C VAL A 244 2.33 8.02 8.71
N ILE A 245 2.33 7.41 9.89
CA ILE A 245 3.52 7.20 10.70
C ILE A 245 3.60 5.71 11.06
N LEU A 246 4.69 5.08 10.67
CA LEU A 246 5.04 3.70 11.03
C LEU A 246 6.25 3.74 11.98
N ASN A 247 6.21 3.00 13.07
CA ASN A 247 7.33 2.98 14.01
C ASN A 247 7.53 1.61 14.65
N LYS A 248 8.78 1.16 14.71
CA LYS A 248 9.17 -0.13 15.29
C LYS A 248 9.52 -0.05 16.77
N LYS A 249 9.89 1.12 17.25
CA LYS A 249 10.31 1.35 18.67
C LYS A 249 9.36 2.35 19.31
N PRO A 250 9.18 2.31 20.64
CA PRO A 250 8.44 3.38 21.31
C PRO A 250 9.09 4.72 21.01
N VAL A 251 8.28 5.73 20.69
CA VAL A 251 8.81 7.04 20.33
C VAL A 251 7.87 8.16 20.79
N ASP A 252 8.48 9.22 21.32
CA ASP A 252 7.84 10.52 21.51
C ASP A 252 8.21 11.40 20.32
N LEU A 253 7.28 11.56 19.39
CA LEU A 253 7.49 12.20 18.09
C LEU A 253 6.90 13.61 18.08
N PRO A 254 7.72 14.66 18.08
CA PRO A 254 7.22 16.02 17.95
C PRO A 254 6.72 16.29 16.53
N LEU A 255 5.46 16.69 16.38
CA LEU A 255 4.84 16.92 15.08
C LEU A 255 5.42 18.12 14.32
N ASN A 256 6.01 19.09 15.02
CA ASN A 256 6.69 20.22 14.40
C ASN A 256 7.92 19.83 13.55
N LYS A 257 8.43 18.58 13.71
CA LYS A 257 9.44 17.99 12.81
C LYS A 257 8.98 17.98 11.35
N TYR A 258 7.68 17.96 11.11
CA TYR A 258 7.08 17.90 9.77
C TYR A 258 6.51 19.27 9.33
N ALA A 259 7.05 20.38 9.84
CA ALA A 259 6.58 21.73 9.55
C ALA A 259 6.62 22.12 8.06
N GLU A 260 7.39 21.43 7.23
CA GLU A 260 7.39 21.64 5.78
C GLU A 260 6.09 21.16 5.08
N VAL A 261 5.35 20.25 5.69
CA VAL A 261 4.08 19.69 5.17
C VAL A 261 2.88 19.94 6.08
N LEU A 262 3.12 20.28 7.36
CA LEU A 262 2.12 20.57 8.38
C LEU A 262 2.20 22.04 8.79
N SER A 263 1.14 22.81 8.56
CA SER A 263 1.07 24.20 9.06
C SER A 263 0.69 24.23 10.54
N THR A 264 1.04 25.32 11.24
CA THR A 264 0.85 25.46 12.68
C THR A 264 -0.62 25.52 13.14
N HIS A 265 -1.55 25.69 12.20
CA HIS A 265 -2.99 25.81 12.49
C HIS A 265 -3.80 24.55 12.17
N GLN A 266 -3.13 23.51 11.67
CA GLN A 266 -3.81 22.27 11.30
C GLN A 266 -4.05 21.37 12.51
N THR A 267 -5.13 20.60 12.40
CA THR A 267 -5.50 19.56 13.37
C THR A 267 -5.31 18.19 12.71
N LEU A 268 -4.73 17.26 13.44
CA LEU A 268 -4.56 15.87 13.04
C LEU A 268 -5.57 15.01 13.78
N THR A 269 -6.48 14.37 13.07
CA THR A 269 -7.44 13.43 13.66
C THR A 269 -7.03 12.00 13.33
N ARG A 270 -6.72 11.21 14.37
CA ARG A 270 -6.32 9.82 14.19
C ARG A 270 -7.49 8.96 13.74
N VAL A 271 -7.31 8.23 12.64
CA VAL A 271 -8.39 7.47 11.98
C VAL A 271 -8.92 6.32 12.84
N SER A 272 -8.08 5.73 13.70
CA SER A 272 -8.45 4.53 14.48
C SER A 272 -9.41 4.80 15.64
N ASP A 273 -9.37 6.00 16.23
CA ASP A 273 -10.12 6.33 17.45
C ASP A 273 -10.71 7.75 17.47
N GLY A 274 -10.46 8.55 16.44
CA GLY A 274 -10.96 9.91 16.32
C GLY A 274 -10.30 10.94 17.25
N ILE A 275 -9.21 10.58 17.94
CA ILE A 275 -8.49 11.52 18.81
C ILE A 275 -7.77 12.56 17.97
N SER A 276 -7.91 13.82 18.35
CA SER A 276 -7.32 14.95 17.63
C SER A 276 -6.10 15.51 18.35
N PHE A 277 -5.11 15.94 17.56
CA PHE A 277 -3.84 16.52 17.99
C PHE A 277 -3.59 17.81 17.23
N LYS A 278 -2.82 18.72 17.84
CA LYS A 278 -2.31 19.92 17.17
C LYS A 278 -0.93 19.65 16.59
N THR A 279 -0.55 20.37 15.56
CA THR A 279 0.78 20.27 14.94
C THR A 279 1.94 20.67 15.87
N THR A 280 1.64 21.27 17.02
CA THR A 280 2.59 21.60 18.10
C THR A 280 2.76 20.46 19.12
N ASP A 281 1.93 19.42 19.05
CA ASP A 281 1.93 18.34 20.03
C ASP A 281 3.08 17.34 19.77
N THR A 282 3.39 16.57 20.80
CA THR A 282 4.25 15.39 20.70
C THR A 282 3.39 14.14 20.80
N LEU A 283 3.52 13.26 19.82
CA LEU A 283 2.81 11.98 19.79
C LEU A 283 3.64 10.92 20.53
N SER A 284 3.09 10.35 21.59
CA SER A 284 3.62 9.13 22.18
C SER A 284 3.07 7.92 21.45
N LEU A 285 3.93 7.21 20.72
CA LEU A 285 3.57 6.06 19.90
C LEU A 285 4.20 4.79 20.49
N PRO A 286 3.42 3.71 20.68
CA PRO A 286 3.97 2.43 21.13
C PRO A 286 4.85 1.80 20.04
N ALA A 287 5.68 0.82 20.43
CA ALA A 287 6.44 0.04 19.46
C ALA A 287 5.52 -0.70 18.48
N MET A 288 6.07 -1.06 17.34
CA MET A 288 5.42 -1.87 16.29
C MET A 288 4.02 -1.35 15.96
N SER A 289 3.91 -0.04 15.67
CA SER A 289 2.63 0.61 15.44
C SER A 289 2.54 1.35 14.11
N ALA A 290 1.31 1.49 13.64
CA ALA A 290 0.95 2.22 12.43
C ALA A 290 -0.18 3.20 12.75
N SER A 291 0.10 4.49 12.65
CA SER A 291 -0.85 5.56 12.91
C SER A 291 -1.17 6.31 11.62
N VAL A 292 -2.47 6.53 11.38
CA VAL A 292 -2.97 7.27 10.21
C VAL A 292 -3.81 8.43 10.71
N PHE A 293 -3.56 9.62 10.17
CA PHE A 293 -4.25 10.86 10.56
C PHE A 293 -4.82 11.56 9.33
N ILE A 294 -6.02 12.09 9.48
CA ILE A 294 -6.56 13.12 8.59
C ILE A 294 -6.08 14.46 9.11
N VAL A 295 -5.45 15.26 8.25
CA VAL A 295 -4.90 16.59 8.56
C VAL A 295 -5.78 17.63 7.91
N GLN A 296 -6.38 18.52 8.72
CA GLN A 296 -7.31 19.56 8.29
C GLN A 296 -6.84 20.95 8.70
#